data_ee1df88d7fa16e0089629112ba02489b
#
_entry.id   ee1df88d7fa16e0089629112ba02489b
#
_cell.length_a   1.000
_cell.length_b   1.000
_cell.length_c   1.000
_cell.angle_alpha   90.00
_cell.angle_beta   90.00
_cell.angle_gamma   90.00
#
_symmetry.space_group_name_H-M   'P 1'
#
loop_
_entity.id
_entity.type
_entity.pdbx_description
1 polymer ?
#
loop_
_entity_poly.entity_id
_entity_poly.type
_entity_poly.pdbx_seq_one_letter_code
_entity_poly.pdbx_strand_id
1 'polypeptide(L)'
;QRRHPRPDNSDVALFWDRRKRSSLMEKSKEKLFAELVDEAAGCTRCPAMCGRSAVLSKLNGSPRARIMFIGEAPGRKGADRTRVPFSGDQSGANFDRFLGSIGLSRRQIFITSAALCNPRTETGANRKPARREMANCSDFLRRTIELIDPCVIVTLGSVALEALKRIQYHELNLKQSAAKIHSWQERVLVPIYHPSPQVLASHRREAEQLKDYQVVAQAVRMHP
;
A
#
# COMPACT_ATOMS: atom_id res chain seq x y z
N GLN A 1 -14.01 9.13 58.22
CA GLN A 1 -14.23 9.64 56.86
C GLN A 1 -12.87 9.74 56.17
N ARG A 2 -12.53 8.81 55.26
CA ARG A 2 -11.31 8.87 54.47
C ARG A 2 -11.60 9.78 53.26
N ARG A 3 -10.92 10.96 53.18
CA ARG A 3 -10.97 11.82 51.98
C ARG A 3 -10.15 11.18 50.87
N HIS A 4 -10.76 10.88 49.74
CA HIS A 4 -10.05 10.53 48.53
C HIS A 4 -9.26 11.74 47.99
N PRO A 5 -8.00 11.59 47.62
CA PRO A 5 -7.24 12.67 46.99
C PRO A 5 -7.88 13.05 45.65
N ARG A 6 -8.02 14.34 45.38
CA ARG A 6 -8.45 14.84 44.07
C ARG A 6 -7.32 14.57 43.05
N PRO A 7 -7.63 14.18 41.82
CA PRO A 7 -6.60 14.02 40.78
C PRO A 7 -5.89 15.36 40.56
N ASP A 8 -4.57 15.30 40.43
CA ASP A 8 -3.69 16.44 40.19
C ASP A 8 -4.02 17.08 38.84
N ASN A 9 -4.22 18.39 38.80
CA ASN A 9 -4.53 19.16 37.58
C ASN A 9 -3.41 19.11 36.54
N SER A 10 -2.18 18.71 36.90
CA SER A 10 -1.04 18.55 36.01
C SER A 10 -1.22 17.40 35.02
N ASP A 11 -1.79 16.28 35.47
CA ASP A 11 -2.04 15.10 34.60
C ASP A 11 -3.13 15.37 33.55
N VAL A 12 -4.14 16.15 33.92
CA VAL A 12 -5.22 16.55 33.00
C VAL A 12 -4.68 17.51 31.94
N ALA A 13 -3.83 18.47 32.28
CA ALA A 13 -3.23 19.41 31.35
C ALA A 13 -2.32 18.69 30.32
N LEU A 14 -1.48 17.75 30.77
CA LEU A 14 -0.61 16.92 29.92
C LEU A 14 -1.42 16.03 28.96
N PHE A 15 -2.55 15.50 29.41
CA PHE A 15 -3.45 14.69 28.59
C PHE A 15 -4.12 15.50 27.47
N TRP A 16 -4.55 16.75 27.78
CA TRP A 16 -5.12 17.68 26.79
C TRP A 16 -4.09 18.19 25.79
N ASP A 17 -2.86 18.45 26.21
CA ASP A 17 -1.78 18.88 25.31
C ASP A 17 -1.38 17.74 24.34
N ARG A 18 -1.27 16.51 24.81
CA ARG A 18 -1.03 15.33 23.95
C ARG A 18 -2.15 15.14 22.92
N ARG A 19 -3.42 15.30 23.30
CA ARG A 19 -4.55 15.19 22.36
C ARG A 19 -4.54 16.31 21.31
N LYS A 20 -4.24 17.54 21.70
CA LYS A 20 -4.12 18.68 20.78
C LYS A 20 -2.96 18.47 19.79
N ARG A 21 -1.80 18.02 20.25
CA ARG A 21 -0.64 17.71 19.39
C ARG A 21 -0.95 16.57 18.43
N SER A 22 -1.57 15.51 18.90
CA SER A 22 -2.00 14.40 18.05
C SER A 22 -2.97 14.87 16.97
N SER A 23 -4.01 15.64 17.32
CA SER A 23 -4.99 16.18 16.37
C SER A 23 -4.38 17.14 15.34
N LEU A 24 -3.40 17.95 15.72
CA LEU A 24 -2.68 18.85 14.80
C LEU A 24 -1.76 18.07 13.84
N MET A 25 -1.05 17.07 14.33
CA MET A 25 -0.24 16.18 13.50
C MET A 25 -1.12 15.37 12.52
N GLU A 26 -2.29 14.93 12.94
CA GLU A 26 -3.26 14.20 12.13
C GLU A 26 -3.81 15.04 10.99
N LYS A 27 -4.20 16.31 11.26
CA LYS A 27 -4.63 17.27 10.23
C LYS A 27 -3.50 17.60 9.26
N SER A 28 -2.25 17.67 9.75
CA SER A 28 -1.06 17.86 8.92
C SER A 28 -0.85 16.69 7.95
N LYS A 29 -0.99 15.44 8.41
CA LYS A 29 -0.82 14.22 7.60
C LYS A 29 -1.86 14.13 6.49
N GLU A 30 -3.12 14.41 6.78
CA GLU A 30 -4.20 14.42 5.79
C GLU A 30 -4.01 15.52 4.74
N LYS A 31 -3.54 16.70 5.15
CA LYS A 31 -3.22 17.80 4.25
C LYS A 31 -2.07 17.44 3.32
N LEU A 32 -0.97 16.91 3.86
CA LEU A 32 0.18 16.47 3.08
C LEU A 32 -0.18 15.35 2.10
N PHE A 33 -1.09 14.46 2.49
CA PHE A 33 -1.60 13.43 1.59
C PHE A 33 -2.44 14.03 0.46
N ALA A 34 -3.28 15.03 0.73
CA ALA A 34 -4.04 15.71 -0.31
C ALA A 34 -3.14 16.43 -1.31
N GLU A 35 -2.09 17.11 -0.83
CA GLU A 35 -1.09 17.75 -1.69
C GLU A 35 -0.36 16.73 -2.60
N LEU A 36 -0.01 15.55 -2.06
CA LEU A 36 0.60 14.46 -2.82
C LEU A 36 -0.36 13.90 -3.88
N VAL A 37 -1.65 13.79 -3.57
CA VAL A 37 -2.70 13.39 -4.51
C VAL A 37 -2.83 14.37 -5.67
N ASP A 38 -2.86 15.68 -5.38
CA ASP A 38 -2.98 16.73 -6.39
C ASP A 38 -1.75 16.76 -7.30
N GLU A 39 -0.55 16.61 -6.75
CA GLU A 39 0.68 16.49 -7.54
C GLU A 39 0.66 15.25 -8.44
N ALA A 40 0.23 14.10 -7.93
CA ALA A 40 0.13 12.87 -8.70
C ALA A 40 -0.92 12.99 -9.83
N ALA A 41 -2.04 13.67 -9.58
CA ALA A 41 -3.08 13.91 -10.58
C ALA A 41 -2.58 14.78 -11.75
N GLY A 42 -1.72 15.77 -11.49
CA GLY A 42 -1.10 16.64 -12.49
C GLY A 42 0.17 16.08 -13.12
N CYS A 43 0.59 14.85 -12.80
CA CYS A 43 1.88 14.32 -13.24
C CYS A 43 1.90 13.97 -14.74
N THR A 44 2.91 14.52 -15.46
CA THR A 44 3.14 14.28 -16.89
C THR A 44 4.48 13.62 -17.21
N ARG A 45 5.17 13.03 -16.21
CA ARG A 45 6.55 12.49 -16.32
C ARG A 45 6.67 11.30 -17.30
N CYS A 46 5.56 10.68 -17.70
CA CYS A 46 5.54 9.48 -18.56
C CYS A 46 4.77 9.74 -19.86
N PRO A 47 5.45 10.11 -20.99
CA PRO A 47 4.77 10.41 -22.25
C PRO A 47 3.86 9.27 -22.75
N ALA A 48 4.29 8.01 -22.60
CA ALA A 48 3.50 6.84 -22.99
C ALA A 48 2.23 6.62 -22.13
N MET A 49 2.09 7.37 -21.03
CA MET A 49 0.92 7.35 -20.16
C MET A 49 0.21 8.74 -20.13
N CYS A 50 0.53 9.63 -21.09
CA CYS A 50 -0.15 10.89 -21.25
C CYS A 50 -1.66 10.65 -21.44
N GLY A 51 -2.50 11.43 -20.76
CA GLY A 51 -3.95 11.22 -20.73
C GLY A 51 -4.43 10.09 -19.82
N ARG A 52 -3.53 9.39 -19.09
CA ARG A 52 -3.89 8.47 -18.00
C ARG A 52 -3.95 9.24 -16.68
N SER A 53 -4.86 8.87 -15.82
CA SER A 53 -4.92 9.47 -14.49
C SER A 53 -4.24 8.58 -13.46
N ALA A 54 -3.49 9.19 -12.56
CA ALA A 54 -2.90 8.49 -11.42
C ALA A 54 -4.00 7.94 -10.50
N VAL A 55 -3.81 6.70 -10.03
CA VAL A 55 -4.70 6.08 -9.04
C VAL A 55 -4.07 6.30 -7.66
N LEU A 56 -4.23 7.51 -7.16
CA LEU A 56 -3.88 7.91 -5.80
C LEU A 56 -4.95 8.89 -5.30
N SER A 57 -5.64 8.52 -4.22
CA SER A 57 -6.73 9.31 -3.64
C SER A 57 -7.11 8.76 -2.26
N LYS A 58 -8.10 9.34 -1.62
CA LYS A 58 -8.70 8.81 -0.38
C LYS A 58 -9.26 7.38 -0.53
N LEU A 59 -9.50 6.92 -1.75
CA LEU A 59 -9.97 5.57 -2.04
C LEU A 59 -8.85 4.50 -1.94
N ASN A 60 -7.60 4.92 -1.77
CA ASN A 60 -6.48 4.04 -1.50
C ASN A 60 -6.46 3.50 -0.06
N GLY A 61 -7.18 4.14 0.86
CA GLY A 61 -7.28 3.78 2.28
C GLY A 61 -6.97 4.93 3.21
N SER A 62 -6.91 4.66 4.50
CA SER A 62 -6.61 5.66 5.51
C SER A 62 -5.13 6.08 5.47
N PRO A 63 -4.80 7.38 5.55
CA PRO A 63 -3.41 7.83 5.74
C PRO A 63 -2.79 7.37 7.08
N ARG A 64 -3.56 6.76 7.95
CA ARG A 64 -3.15 6.20 9.25
C ARG A 64 -3.06 4.67 9.23
N ALA A 65 -3.20 4.05 8.06
CA ALA A 65 -3.13 2.61 7.95
C ALA A 65 -1.74 2.10 8.35
N ARG A 66 -1.71 1.10 9.22
CA ARG A 66 -0.46 0.45 9.65
C ARG A 66 0.02 -0.64 8.69
N ILE A 67 -0.81 -1.00 7.74
CA ILE A 67 -0.54 -2.05 6.74
C ILE A 67 -0.69 -1.42 5.37
N MET A 68 0.33 -1.55 4.54
CA MET A 68 0.32 -1.08 3.16
C MET A 68 0.52 -2.23 2.18
N PHE A 69 -0.38 -2.33 1.20
CA PHE A 69 -0.22 -3.22 0.06
C PHE A 69 0.26 -2.43 -1.16
N ILE A 70 1.27 -2.95 -1.85
CA ILE A 70 1.84 -2.33 -3.05
C ILE A 70 1.69 -3.29 -4.22
N GLY A 71 0.91 -2.89 -5.23
CA GLY A 71 0.76 -3.61 -6.49
C GLY A 71 1.73 -3.13 -7.57
N GLU A 72 1.59 -3.68 -8.78
CA GLU A 72 2.40 -3.31 -9.95
C GLU A 72 1.95 -1.97 -10.52
N ALA A 73 0.71 -1.90 -11.00
CA ALA A 73 0.10 -0.74 -11.63
C ALA A 73 -1.43 -0.93 -11.71
N PRO A 74 -2.22 0.14 -11.92
CA PRO A 74 -3.66 0.03 -12.15
C PRO A 74 -3.97 -0.80 -13.41
N GLY A 75 -4.86 -1.80 -13.28
CA GLY A 75 -5.33 -2.58 -14.41
C GLY A 75 -6.41 -1.83 -15.21
N ARG A 76 -6.40 -1.96 -16.55
CA ARG A 76 -7.33 -1.27 -17.47
C ARG A 76 -8.81 -1.50 -17.14
N LYS A 77 -9.19 -2.74 -16.83
CA LYS A 77 -10.58 -3.11 -16.51
C LYS A 77 -10.91 -2.88 -15.04
N GLY A 78 -9.90 -2.75 -14.19
CA GLY A 78 -9.98 -2.57 -12.74
C GLY A 78 -9.75 -1.12 -12.31
N ALA A 79 -8.68 -0.90 -11.57
CA ALA A 79 -8.36 0.35 -10.87
C ALA A 79 -8.23 1.58 -11.79
N ASP A 80 -7.80 1.43 -13.04
CA ASP A 80 -7.74 2.55 -14.01
C ASP A 80 -9.14 3.09 -14.35
N ARG A 81 -10.16 2.22 -14.32
CA ARG A 81 -11.55 2.59 -14.55
C ARG A 81 -12.27 3.03 -13.28
N THR A 82 -12.10 2.27 -12.20
CA THR A 82 -12.84 2.50 -10.95
C THR A 82 -12.22 3.57 -10.05
N ARG A 83 -10.96 3.91 -10.28
CA ARG A 83 -10.14 4.77 -9.42
C ARG A 83 -9.89 4.21 -8.01
N VAL A 84 -10.28 2.96 -7.78
CA VAL A 84 -10.06 2.23 -6.52
C VAL A 84 -9.02 1.14 -6.77
N PRO A 85 -7.90 1.11 -6.05
CA PRO A 85 -6.91 0.06 -6.21
C PRO A 85 -7.52 -1.34 -6.00
N PHE A 86 -7.13 -2.29 -6.85
CA PHE A 86 -7.66 -3.66 -6.80
C PHE A 86 -9.19 -3.74 -6.77
N SER A 87 -9.87 -3.01 -7.64
CA SER A 87 -11.34 -3.00 -7.73
C SER A 87 -11.80 -3.02 -9.17
N GLY A 88 -12.90 -3.73 -9.44
CA GLY A 88 -13.55 -3.78 -10.74
C GLY A 88 -13.07 -4.88 -11.68
N ASP A 89 -12.16 -5.74 -11.24
CA ASP A 89 -11.70 -6.92 -11.98
C ASP A 89 -11.50 -8.14 -11.07
N GLN A 90 -11.19 -9.30 -11.67
CA GLN A 90 -11.02 -10.55 -10.94
C GLN A 90 -9.83 -10.50 -9.95
N SER A 91 -8.77 -9.75 -10.25
CA SER A 91 -7.65 -9.57 -9.32
C SER A 91 -8.09 -8.88 -8.04
N GLY A 92 -8.97 -7.88 -8.17
CA GLY A 92 -9.57 -7.20 -7.03
C GLY A 92 -10.47 -8.11 -6.21
N ALA A 93 -11.32 -8.92 -6.85
CA ALA A 93 -12.17 -9.89 -6.17
C ALA A 93 -11.35 -10.93 -5.40
N ASN A 94 -10.27 -11.46 -6.00
CA ASN A 94 -9.35 -12.38 -5.35
C ASN A 94 -8.63 -11.71 -4.17
N PHE A 95 -8.17 -10.47 -4.34
CA PHE A 95 -7.53 -9.70 -3.28
C PHE A 95 -8.46 -9.54 -2.06
N ASP A 96 -9.72 -9.15 -2.27
CA ASP A 96 -10.69 -8.98 -1.20
C ASP A 96 -10.98 -10.30 -0.47
N ARG A 97 -11.09 -11.40 -1.23
CA ARG A 97 -11.31 -12.73 -0.67
C ARG A 97 -10.12 -13.18 0.21
N PHE A 98 -8.88 -13.00 -0.27
CA PHE A 98 -7.69 -13.34 0.50
C PHE A 98 -7.50 -12.43 1.72
N LEU A 99 -7.78 -11.14 1.58
CA LEU A 99 -7.75 -10.20 2.70
C LEU A 99 -8.76 -10.61 3.78
N GLY A 100 -10.00 -10.93 3.37
CA GLY A 100 -11.05 -11.42 4.26
C GLY A 100 -10.70 -12.74 4.97
N SER A 101 -9.94 -13.64 4.31
CA SER A 101 -9.52 -14.91 4.91
C SER A 101 -8.61 -14.76 6.13
N ILE A 102 -8.00 -13.60 6.31
CA ILE A 102 -7.16 -13.26 7.47
C ILE A 102 -7.81 -12.22 8.40
N GLY A 103 -9.11 -11.99 8.25
CA GLY A 103 -9.87 -11.06 9.09
C GLY A 103 -9.58 -9.58 8.85
N LEU A 104 -8.91 -9.23 7.76
CA LEU A 104 -8.67 -7.84 7.38
C LEU A 104 -9.70 -7.36 6.36
N SER A 105 -9.91 -6.05 6.35
CA SER A 105 -10.75 -5.34 5.39
C SER A 105 -10.01 -4.14 4.79
N ARG A 106 -10.52 -3.61 3.68
CA ARG A 106 -9.95 -2.41 3.02
C ARG A 106 -9.88 -1.19 3.93
N ARG A 107 -10.73 -1.12 4.97
CA ARG A 107 -10.73 0.00 5.94
C ARG A 107 -9.48 0.03 6.84
N GLN A 108 -8.80 -1.10 6.99
CA GLN A 108 -7.64 -1.27 7.89
C GLN A 108 -6.31 -1.13 7.16
N ILE A 109 -6.32 -1.02 5.84
CA ILE A 109 -5.12 -1.03 5.02
C ILE A 109 -5.04 0.20 4.10
N PHE A 110 -3.84 0.47 3.60
CA PHE A 110 -3.60 1.38 2.49
C PHE A 110 -3.10 0.58 1.28
N ILE A 111 -3.60 0.90 0.09
CA ILE A 111 -3.23 0.19 -1.13
C ILE A 111 -2.67 1.20 -2.14
N THR A 112 -1.50 0.94 -2.68
CA THR A 112 -0.90 1.73 -3.76
C THR A 112 -0.24 0.83 -4.80
N SER A 113 0.49 1.40 -5.75
CA SER A 113 1.17 0.67 -6.82
C SER A 113 2.54 1.26 -7.13
N ALA A 114 3.44 0.45 -7.69
CA ALA A 114 4.76 0.87 -8.16
C ALA A 114 4.68 1.95 -9.26
N ALA A 115 3.67 1.85 -10.13
CA ALA A 115 3.29 2.92 -11.06
C ALA A 115 1.83 3.33 -10.79
N LEU A 116 1.58 4.62 -10.67
CA LEU A 116 0.25 5.14 -10.34
C LEU A 116 -0.70 5.19 -11.55
N CYS A 117 -0.18 5.16 -12.79
CA CYS A 117 -0.95 5.16 -14.01
C CYS A 117 -0.94 3.78 -14.67
N ASN A 118 -1.99 3.48 -15.49
CA ASN A 118 -2.09 2.22 -16.21
C ASN A 118 -1.18 2.19 -17.44
N PRO A 119 -0.12 1.35 -17.50
CA PRO A 119 0.69 1.18 -18.69
C PRO A 119 -0.02 0.26 -19.69
N ARG A 120 -0.09 0.67 -20.97
CA ARG A 120 -0.74 -0.08 -22.05
C ARG A 120 0.18 -0.26 -23.25
N THR A 121 -0.06 -1.33 -23.98
CA THR A 121 0.47 -1.54 -25.32
C THR A 121 -0.22 -0.61 -26.33
N GLU A 122 0.27 -0.55 -27.55
CA GLU A 122 -0.38 0.16 -28.66
C GLU A 122 -1.78 -0.38 -28.94
N THR A 123 -2.00 -1.68 -28.74
CA THR A 123 -3.33 -2.30 -28.86
C THR A 123 -4.25 -2.06 -27.66
N GLY A 124 -3.79 -1.30 -26.65
CA GLY A 124 -4.56 -0.96 -25.47
C GLY A 124 -4.58 -2.03 -24.38
N ALA A 125 -3.84 -3.15 -24.52
CA ALA A 125 -3.73 -4.17 -23.47
C ALA A 125 -2.82 -3.69 -22.32
N ASN A 126 -3.02 -4.24 -21.11
CA ASN A 126 -2.09 -3.99 -20.00
C ASN A 126 -0.68 -4.51 -20.38
N ARG A 127 0.34 -3.77 -19.98
CA ARG A 127 1.74 -4.21 -19.99
C ARG A 127 2.40 -3.93 -18.66
N LYS A 128 3.56 -4.50 -18.42
CA LYS A 128 4.40 -4.12 -17.27
C LYS A 128 4.87 -2.67 -17.42
N PRO A 129 4.98 -1.92 -16.32
CA PRO A 129 5.64 -0.61 -16.33
C PRO A 129 7.08 -0.75 -16.82
N ALA A 130 7.51 0.15 -17.71
CA ALA A 130 8.89 0.24 -18.11
C ALA A 130 9.78 0.70 -16.94
N ARG A 131 11.07 0.38 -16.97
CA ARG A 131 12.03 0.81 -15.93
C ARG A 131 12.00 2.32 -15.69
N ARG A 132 11.88 3.12 -16.76
CA ARG A 132 11.78 4.58 -16.69
C ARG A 132 10.48 5.02 -16.04
N GLU A 133 9.36 4.37 -16.32
CA GLU A 133 8.06 4.69 -15.72
C GLU A 133 8.06 4.41 -14.22
N MET A 134 8.65 3.29 -13.79
CA MET A 134 8.86 3.00 -12.37
C MET A 134 9.79 4.01 -11.69
N ALA A 135 10.88 4.42 -12.38
CA ALA A 135 11.77 5.44 -11.87
C ALA A 135 11.06 6.80 -11.70
N ASN A 136 10.23 7.19 -12.67
CA ASN A 136 9.44 8.43 -12.61
C ASN A 136 8.39 8.40 -11.47
N CYS A 137 7.86 7.22 -11.12
CA CYS A 137 6.90 7.04 -10.03
C CYS A 137 7.55 6.76 -8.66
N SER A 138 8.85 6.44 -8.60
CA SER A 138 9.50 6.01 -7.36
C SER A 138 9.45 7.06 -6.25
N ASP A 139 9.50 8.34 -6.58
CA ASP A 139 9.36 9.44 -5.62
C ASP A 139 7.95 9.49 -5.01
N PHE A 140 6.91 9.32 -5.81
CA PHE A 140 5.54 9.22 -5.29
C PHE A 140 5.38 8.03 -4.35
N LEU A 141 5.94 6.86 -4.70
CA LEU A 141 5.88 5.67 -3.84
C LEU A 141 6.64 5.90 -2.53
N ARG A 142 7.86 6.46 -2.58
CA ARG A 142 8.66 6.78 -1.41
C ARG A 142 7.91 7.73 -0.47
N ARG A 143 7.43 8.86 -0.98
CA ARG A 143 6.67 9.86 -0.21
C ARG A 143 5.37 9.29 0.36
N THR A 144 4.70 8.40 -0.38
CA THR A 144 3.52 7.70 0.13
C THR A 144 3.88 6.79 1.30
N ILE A 145 4.97 6.00 1.21
CA ILE A 145 5.43 5.15 2.31
C ILE A 145 5.81 5.98 3.54
N GLU A 146 6.57 7.06 3.35
CA GLU A 146 6.99 7.97 4.43
C GLU A 146 5.78 8.64 5.10
N LEU A 147 4.81 9.09 4.31
CA LEU A 147 3.63 9.78 4.81
C LEU A 147 2.68 8.85 5.55
N ILE A 148 2.36 7.68 4.99
CA ILE A 148 1.50 6.68 5.63
C ILE A 148 2.20 6.08 6.84
N ASP A 149 3.51 5.84 6.71
CA ASP A 149 4.38 5.25 7.74
C ASP A 149 3.83 3.90 8.27
N PRO A 150 3.62 2.91 7.37
CA PRO A 150 3.09 1.62 7.76
C PRO A 150 4.13 0.79 8.53
N CYS A 151 3.70 0.01 9.51
CA CYS A 151 4.56 -0.97 10.18
C CYS A 151 4.83 -2.20 9.30
N VAL A 152 3.83 -2.56 8.47
CA VAL A 152 3.89 -3.74 7.59
C VAL A 152 3.65 -3.30 6.14
N ILE A 153 4.59 -3.66 5.27
CA ILE A 153 4.47 -3.49 3.82
C ILE A 153 4.33 -4.88 3.18
N VAL A 154 3.34 -5.04 2.33
CA VAL A 154 3.10 -6.26 1.55
C VAL A 154 3.25 -5.92 0.07
N THR A 155 4.19 -6.55 -0.63
CA THR A 155 4.31 -6.38 -2.08
C THR A 155 3.61 -7.49 -2.84
N LEU A 156 2.77 -7.13 -3.81
CA LEU A 156 1.99 -8.03 -4.64
C LEU A 156 2.70 -8.23 -6.00
N GLY A 157 3.57 -9.24 -6.06
CA GLY A 157 4.33 -9.58 -7.25
C GLY A 157 5.72 -8.96 -7.33
N SER A 158 6.49 -9.41 -8.33
CA SER A 158 7.90 -9.04 -8.49
C SER A 158 8.14 -7.56 -8.81
N VAL A 159 7.22 -6.91 -9.55
CA VAL A 159 7.36 -5.50 -9.94
C VAL A 159 7.25 -4.58 -8.73
N ALA A 160 6.30 -4.86 -7.83
CA ALA A 160 6.14 -4.10 -6.59
C ALA A 160 7.37 -4.27 -5.67
N LEU A 161 7.92 -5.49 -5.58
CA LEU A 161 9.15 -5.76 -4.82
C LEU A 161 10.35 -5.02 -5.42
N GLU A 162 10.51 -5.05 -6.75
CA GLU A 162 11.57 -4.31 -7.46
C GLU A 162 11.44 -2.78 -7.29
N ALA A 163 10.21 -2.26 -7.17
CA ALA A 163 10.00 -0.84 -6.94
C ALA A 163 10.56 -0.38 -5.57
N LEU A 164 10.44 -1.20 -4.53
CA LEU A 164 11.03 -0.92 -3.22
C LEU A 164 12.57 -0.89 -3.28
N LYS A 165 13.19 -1.74 -4.09
CA LYS A 165 14.64 -1.76 -4.32
C LYS A 165 15.18 -0.44 -4.87
N ARG A 166 14.35 0.34 -5.57
CA ARG A 166 14.71 1.69 -6.06
C ARG A 166 14.69 2.75 -4.98
N ILE A 167 13.95 2.53 -3.91
CA ILE A 167 13.86 3.45 -2.76
C ILE A 167 15.00 3.15 -1.79
N GLN A 168 15.16 1.87 -1.45
CA GLN A 168 16.29 1.37 -0.67
C GLN A 168 16.66 -0.03 -1.15
N TYR A 169 17.95 -0.22 -1.44
CA TYR A 169 18.47 -1.47 -1.96
C TYR A 169 18.16 -2.67 -1.03
N HIS A 170 17.82 -3.79 -1.65
CA HIS A 170 17.69 -5.11 -1.05
C HIS A 170 17.97 -6.19 -2.11
N GLU A 171 18.34 -7.39 -1.67
CA GLU A 171 18.63 -8.54 -2.57
C GLU A 171 17.44 -9.49 -2.75
N LEU A 172 16.27 -9.14 -2.19
CA LEU A 172 15.09 -10.00 -2.23
C LEU A 172 14.60 -10.18 -3.66
N ASN A 173 14.23 -11.42 -3.99
CA ASN A 173 13.50 -11.77 -5.20
C ASN A 173 12.24 -12.56 -4.84
N LEU A 174 11.18 -12.43 -5.61
CA LEU A 174 9.89 -12.99 -5.27
C LEU A 174 9.95 -14.52 -5.10
N LYS A 175 10.67 -15.23 -5.99
CA LYS A 175 10.72 -16.71 -5.98
C LYS A 175 11.26 -17.29 -4.66
N GLN A 176 12.26 -16.62 -4.08
CA GLN A 176 12.93 -17.08 -2.86
C GLN A 176 12.36 -16.46 -1.59
N SER A 177 11.75 -15.26 -1.71
CA SER A 177 11.33 -14.44 -0.59
C SER A 177 9.81 -14.43 -0.37
N ALA A 178 9.02 -15.04 -1.27
CA ALA A 178 7.57 -15.07 -1.14
C ALA A 178 7.12 -15.73 0.17
N ALA A 179 6.14 -15.11 0.82
CA ALA A 179 5.57 -15.56 2.09
C ALA A 179 6.61 -15.74 3.20
N LYS A 180 7.60 -14.86 3.25
CA LYS A 180 8.56 -14.76 4.34
C LYS A 180 8.57 -13.34 4.89
N ILE A 181 8.82 -13.21 6.18
CA ILE A 181 8.92 -11.94 6.87
C ILE A 181 10.37 -11.43 6.76
N HIS A 182 10.54 -10.23 6.23
CA HIS A 182 11.83 -9.55 6.08
C HIS A 182 11.81 -8.20 6.77
N SER A 183 12.97 -7.66 7.11
CA SER A 183 13.13 -6.27 7.53
C SER A 183 13.46 -5.38 6.33
N TRP A 184 12.85 -4.19 6.25
CA TRP A 184 13.13 -3.17 5.24
C TRP A 184 12.80 -1.78 5.81
N GLN A 185 13.80 -0.90 5.94
CA GLN A 185 13.65 0.46 6.52
C GLN A 185 12.90 0.48 7.87
N GLU A 186 13.33 -0.30 8.84
CA GLU A 186 12.67 -0.42 10.15
C GLU A 186 11.20 -0.90 10.10
N ARG A 187 10.76 -1.38 8.94
CA ARG A 187 9.42 -1.94 8.68
C ARG A 187 9.50 -3.42 8.38
N VAL A 188 8.40 -4.09 8.58
CA VAL A 188 8.23 -5.48 8.11
C VAL A 188 7.85 -5.46 6.63
N LEU A 189 8.54 -6.27 5.83
CA LEU A 189 8.24 -6.49 4.42
C LEU A 189 7.86 -7.96 4.19
N VAL A 190 6.69 -8.19 3.60
CA VAL A 190 6.21 -9.52 3.21
C VAL A 190 5.93 -9.53 1.70
N PRO A 191 6.84 -10.05 0.87
CA PRO A 191 6.55 -10.27 -0.54
C PRO A 191 5.57 -11.42 -0.71
N ILE A 192 4.53 -11.25 -1.52
CA ILE A 192 3.62 -12.34 -1.91
C ILE A 192 3.32 -12.26 -3.40
N TYR A 193 2.77 -13.34 -3.96
CA TYR A 193 2.37 -13.37 -5.36
C TYR A 193 1.14 -12.50 -5.62
N HIS A 194 1.06 -11.96 -6.85
CA HIS A 194 -0.08 -11.13 -7.28
C HIS A 194 -1.36 -11.97 -7.36
N PRO A 195 -2.52 -11.48 -6.90
CA PRO A 195 -3.77 -12.24 -6.87
C PRO A 195 -4.50 -12.33 -8.23
N SER A 196 -3.79 -12.18 -9.34
CA SER A 196 -4.40 -12.27 -10.67
C SER A 196 -4.77 -13.71 -11.04
N PRO A 197 -5.83 -13.91 -11.84
CA PRO A 197 -6.19 -15.24 -12.33
C PRO A 197 -5.04 -15.97 -13.03
N GLN A 198 -4.23 -15.25 -13.80
CA GLN A 198 -3.07 -15.80 -14.48
C GLN A 198 -2.03 -16.39 -13.51
N VAL A 199 -1.75 -15.69 -12.40
CA VAL A 199 -0.82 -16.16 -11.37
C VAL A 199 -1.40 -17.35 -10.63
N LEU A 200 -2.70 -17.34 -10.31
CA LEU A 200 -3.40 -18.46 -9.68
C LEU A 200 -3.38 -19.73 -10.55
N ALA A 201 -3.45 -19.58 -11.87
CA ALA A 201 -3.45 -20.71 -12.80
C ALA A 201 -2.06 -21.33 -13.04
N SER A 202 -0.97 -20.53 -12.93
CA SER A 202 0.35 -20.96 -13.43
C SER A 202 1.51 -20.89 -12.44
N HIS A 203 1.43 -20.06 -11.40
CA HIS A 203 2.57 -19.78 -10.53
C HIS A 203 2.33 -20.06 -9.05
N ARG A 204 1.15 -19.68 -8.54
CA ARG A 204 0.84 -19.78 -7.12
C ARG A 204 -0.65 -20.01 -6.95
N ARG A 205 -1.05 -21.27 -6.77
CA ARG A 205 -2.46 -21.68 -6.68
C ARG A 205 -3.15 -21.01 -5.49
N GLU A 206 -4.46 -20.96 -5.52
CA GLU A 206 -5.29 -20.35 -4.50
C GLU A 206 -4.96 -20.81 -3.08
N ALA A 207 -4.87 -22.12 -2.87
CA ALA A 207 -4.55 -22.69 -1.55
C ALA A 207 -3.18 -22.25 -1.03
N GLU A 208 -2.22 -22.01 -1.93
CA GLU A 208 -0.90 -21.49 -1.56
C GLU A 208 -0.98 -20.00 -1.23
N GLN A 209 -1.72 -19.20 -2.01
CA GLN A 209 -1.91 -17.79 -1.71
C GLN A 209 -2.66 -17.57 -0.39
N LEU A 210 -3.65 -18.40 -0.06
CA LEU A 210 -4.28 -18.37 1.26
C LEU A 210 -3.27 -18.57 2.40
N LYS A 211 -2.30 -19.49 2.23
CA LYS A 211 -1.19 -19.66 3.19
C LYS A 211 -0.28 -18.45 3.23
N ASP A 212 0.01 -17.83 2.09
CA ASP A 212 0.83 -16.62 2.02
C ASP A 212 0.19 -15.47 2.81
N TYR A 213 -1.12 -15.29 2.72
CA TYR A 213 -1.85 -14.31 3.51
C TYR A 213 -1.84 -14.62 5.02
N GLN A 214 -1.75 -15.90 5.44
CA GLN A 214 -1.54 -16.19 6.87
C GLN A 214 -0.21 -15.66 7.39
N VAL A 215 0.84 -15.62 6.56
CA VAL A 215 2.12 -14.99 6.93
C VAL A 215 1.95 -13.47 7.08
N VAL A 216 1.14 -12.84 6.22
CA VAL A 216 0.79 -11.41 6.39
C VAL A 216 0.07 -11.21 7.72
N ALA A 217 -0.91 -12.06 8.07
CA ALA A 217 -1.60 -11.99 9.36
C ALA A 217 -0.65 -12.17 10.55
N GLN A 218 0.33 -13.05 10.43
CA GLN A 218 1.39 -13.22 11.45
C GLN A 218 2.20 -11.92 11.60
N ALA A 219 2.67 -11.35 10.51
CA ALA A 219 3.44 -10.10 10.52
C ALA A 219 2.67 -8.95 11.18
N VAL A 220 1.36 -8.85 10.90
CA VAL A 220 0.48 -7.84 11.51
C VAL A 220 0.34 -8.03 13.02
N ARG A 221 0.20 -9.28 13.48
CA ARG A 221 0.10 -9.58 14.94
C ARG A 221 1.39 -9.28 15.70
N MET A 222 2.54 -9.40 15.05
CA MET A 222 3.85 -9.10 15.67
C MET A 222 4.09 -7.59 15.82
N HIS A 223 3.29 -6.76 15.12
CA HIS A 223 3.39 -5.30 15.12
C HIS A 223 2.00 -4.67 15.34
N PRO A 224 1.38 -4.88 16.52
CA PRO A 224 0.02 -4.45 16.85
C PRO A 224 -0.18 -2.92 16.89
#